data_96581c5f45de768321690efae672c90e
#
_entry.id   96581c5f45de768321690efae672c90e
#
_cell.length_a   1.000
_cell.length_b   1.000
_cell.length_c   1.000
_cell.angle_alpha   90.00
_cell.angle_beta   90.00
_cell.angle_gamma   90.00
#
_symmetry.space_group_name_H-M   'P 1'
#
loop_
_entity.id
_entity.type
_entity.pdbx_description
1 polymer ?
#
loop_
_entity_poly.entity_id
_entity_poly.type
_entity_poly.pdbx_seq_one_letter_code
_entity_poly.pdbx_strand_id
1 'polypeptide(L)'
;MSTVHVRDARADDEPTLARIFQRASLSNASDREALLANPEALALSGDLVARGRTRVATFANGVVVGFASTRPTARGVLELDDLFVDPDAMRRGVARQLIRHIATEAATEDVVRIDVIANTHALGFYEAVGFVAGAPVDTEFGRAQRMHLDVASAWRTHPR
;
A
#
# COMPACT_ATOMS: atom_id res chain seq x y z
N MET A 1 -20.00 10.28 4.65
CA MET A 1 -18.66 9.70 4.51
C MET A 1 -18.78 8.20 4.26
N SER A 2 -18.02 7.72 3.31
CA SER A 2 -18.01 6.29 3.05
C SER A 2 -17.22 5.57 4.13
N THR A 3 -17.83 4.54 4.73
CA THR A 3 -17.13 3.70 5.71
C THR A 3 -16.22 2.73 4.97
N VAL A 4 -14.97 2.64 5.40
CA VAL A 4 -13.99 1.75 4.83
C VAL A 4 -13.78 0.58 5.79
N HIS A 5 -13.90 -0.64 5.25
CA HIS A 5 -13.62 -1.86 5.99
C HIS A 5 -12.38 -2.52 5.39
N VAL A 6 -11.57 -3.15 6.22
CA VAL A 6 -10.37 -3.85 5.77
C VAL A 6 -10.49 -5.32 6.18
N ARG A 7 -10.20 -6.20 5.24
CA ARG A 7 -10.23 -7.65 5.47
C ARG A 7 -9.09 -8.32 4.72
N ASP A 8 -8.88 -9.60 5.01
CA ASP A 8 -7.92 -10.40 4.25
C ASP A 8 -8.39 -10.55 2.81
N ALA A 9 -7.45 -10.54 1.88
CA ALA A 9 -7.74 -10.80 0.48
C ALA A 9 -8.09 -12.28 0.28
N ARG A 10 -8.95 -12.54 -0.67
CA ARG A 10 -9.37 -13.89 -1.09
C ARG A 10 -8.93 -14.15 -2.51
N ALA A 11 -8.83 -15.41 -2.89
CA ALA A 11 -8.41 -15.78 -4.24
C ALA A 11 -9.30 -15.13 -5.32
N ASP A 12 -10.60 -15.05 -5.10
CA ASP A 12 -11.52 -14.44 -6.05
C ASP A 12 -11.45 -12.91 -6.10
N ASP A 13 -10.66 -12.27 -5.23
CA ASP A 13 -10.37 -10.84 -5.34
C ASP A 13 -9.31 -10.54 -6.42
N GLU A 14 -8.51 -11.52 -6.82
CA GLU A 14 -7.34 -11.28 -7.69
C GLU A 14 -7.63 -10.48 -8.96
N PRO A 15 -8.70 -10.76 -9.72
CA PRO A 15 -8.99 -9.96 -10.91
C PRO A 15 -9.25 -8.48 -10.59
N THR A 16 -9.91 -8.21 -9.47
CA THR A 16 -10.18 -6.84 -9.03
C THR A 16 -8.89 -6.14 -8.61
N LEU A 17 -8.01 -6.84 -7.90
CA LEU A 17 -6.73 -6.28 -7.48
C LEU A 17 -5.84 -5.95 -8.68
N ALA A 18 -5.81 -6.83 -9.68
CA ALA A 18 -5.05 -6.58 -10.91
C ALA A 18 -5.56 -5.33 -11.62
N ARG A 19 -6.88 -5.15 -11.68
CA ARG A 19 -7.48 -3.97 -12.30
C ARG A 19 -7.15 -2.69 -11.52
N ILE A 20 -7.25 -2.74 -10.20
CA ILE A 20 -6.91 -1.59 -9.35
C ILE A 20 -5.44 -1.21 -9.53
N PHE A 21 -4.56 -2.20 -9.52
CA PHE A 21 -3.14 -1.99 -9.71
C PHE A 21 -2.85 -1.28 -11.04
N GLN A 22 -3.43 -1.76 -12.12
CA GLN A 22 -3.25 -1.16 -13.45
C GLN A 22 -3.80 0.26 -13.49
N ARG A 23 -5.02 0.48 -13.02
CA ARG A 23 -5.66 1.79 -13.03
C ARG A 23 -4.91 2.80 -12.18
N ALA A 24 -4.52 2.40 -10.98
CA ALA A 24 -3.78 3.27 -10.08
C ALA A 24 -2.40 3.63 -10.65
N SER A 25 -1.69 2.64 -11.19
CA SER A 25 -0.37 2.87 -11.78
C SER A 25 -0.43 3.81 -12.97
N LEU A 26 -1.44 3.65 -13.82
CA LEU A 26 -1.60 4.48 -15.03
C LEU A 26 -2.22 5.84 -14.74
N SER A 27 -2.75 6.07 -13.54
CA SER A 27 -3.32 7.37 -13.18
C SER A 27 -2.26 8.45 -13.01
N ASN A 28 -1.00 8.06 -12.88
CA ASN A 28 0.11 8.96 -12.69
C ASN A 28 0.72 9.34 -14.03
N ALA A 29 0.47 10.57 -14.47
CA ALA A 29 0.85 11.01 -15.82
C ALA A 29 2.35 10.92 -16.09
N SER A 30 3.19 11.16 -15.07
CA SER A 30 4.65 11.12 -15.24
C SER A 30 5.19 9.71 -15.47
N ASP A 31 4.49 8.69 -14.99
CA ASP A 31 4.93 7.29 -15.13
C ASP A 31 4.20 6.56 -16.26
N ARG A 32 3.10 7.12 -16.75
CA ARG A 32 2.22 6.45 -17.70
C ARG A 32 2.92 5.98 -18.96
N GLU A 33 3.74 6.85 -19.56
CA GLU A 33 4.43 6.49 -20.80
C GLU A 33 5.41 5.32 -20.61
N ALA A 34 6.20 5.37 -19.52
CA ALA A 34 7.15 4.31 -19.21
C ALA A 34 6.43 2.99 -18.93
N LEU A 35 5.30 3.04 -18.22
CA LEU A 35 4.53 1.84 -17.90
C LEU A 35 3.86 1.23 -19.13
N LEU A 36 3.35 2.06 -20.04
CA LEU A 36 2.77 1.57 -21.28
C LEU A 36 3.81 0.97 -22.21
N ALA A 37 5.05 1.45 -22.14
CA ALA A 37 6.16 0.90 -22.90
C ALA A 37 6.69 -0.42 -22.29
N ASN A 38 6.35 -0.72 -21.04
CA ASN A 38 6.79 -1.92 -20.33
C ASN A 38 5.59 -2.63 -19.71
N PRO A 39 4.75 -3.31 -20.53
CA PRO A 39 3.50 -3.91 -20.05
C PRO A 39 3.68 -4.91 -18.89
N GLU A 40 4.84 -5.57 -18.82
CA GLU A 40 5.13 -6.52 -17.75
C GLU A 40 5.16 -5.84 -16.36
N ALA A 41 5.44 -4.53 -16.32
CA ALA A 41 5.43 -3.78 -15.06
C ALA A 41 4.00 -3.55 -14.55
N LEU A 42 2.98 -3.76 -15.39
CA LEU A 42 1.58 -3.65 -15.03
C LEU A 42 0.97 -5.00 -14.64
N ALA A 43 1.77 -6.06 -14.63
CA ALA A 43 1.30 -7.39 -14.23
C ALA A 43 1.48 -7.57 -12.71
N LEU A 44 0.39 -7.84 -12.02
CA LEU A 44 0.43 -8.14 -10.61
C LEU A 44 0.88 -9.58 -10.41
N SER A 45 1.67 -9.83 -9.34
CA SER A 45 2.13 -11.17 -9.02
C SER A 45 0.94 -12.11 -8.80
N GLY A 46 0.95 -13.26 -9.48
CA GLY A 46 -0.13 -14.24 -9.36
C GLY A 46 -0.21 -14.95 -8.02
N ASP A 47 0.83 -14.82 -7.18
CA ASP A 47 0.84 -15.43 -5.84
C ASP A 47 0.54 -14.42 -4.72
N LEU A 48 0.14 -13.20 -5.07
CA LEU A 48 -0.04 -12.11 -4.11
C LEU A 48 -0.97 -12.50 -2.97
N VAL A 49 -2.13 -13.06 -3.29
CA VAL A 49 -3.11 -13.48 -2.28
C VAL A 49 -2.64 -14.75 -1.57
N ALA A 50 -2.04 -15.68 -2.30
CA ALA A 50 -1.58 -16.95 -1.74
C ALA A 50 -0.49 -16.77 -0.66
N ARG A 51 0.28 -15.69 -0.72
CA ARG A 51 1.29 -15.39 0.30
C ARG A 51 0.69 -15.03 1.66
N GLY A 52 -0.61 -14.75 1.71
CA GLY A 52 -1.34 -14.59 2.96
C GLY A 52 -1.17 -13.26 3.69
N ARG A 53 -0.53 -12.28 3.08
CA ARG A 53 -0.31 -10.97 3.72
C ARG A 53 -0.85 -9.81 2.88
N THR A 54 -1.92 -10.06 2.14
CA THR A 54 -2.60 -9.03 1.37
C THR A 54 -3.92 -8.69 2.06
N ARG A 55 -4.17 -7.40 2.22
CA ARG A 55 -5.40 -6.88 2.81
C ARG A 55 -6.12 -6.05 1.76
N VAL A 56 -7.44 -6.16 1.73
CA VAL A 56 -8.27 -5.35 0.83
C VAL A 56 -9.14 -4.40 1.63
N ALA A 57 -9.38 -3.23 1.05
CA ALA A 57 -10.30 -2.24 1.60
C ALA A 57 -11.57 -2.27 0.78
N THR A 58 -12.71 -2.27 1.46
CA THR A 58 -14.02 -2.25 0.82
C THR A 58 -14.84 -1.09 1.36
N PHE A 59 -15.76 -0.58 0.55
CA PHE A 59 -16.83 0.29 1.03
C PHE A 59 -17.96 -0.57 1.66
N ALA A 60 -18.93 0.09 2.28
CA ALA A 60 -20.02 -0.58 2.97
C ALA A 60 -20.80 -1.55 2.08
N ASN A 61 -20.83 -1.31 0.77
CA ASN A 61 -21.49 -2.18 -0.20
C ASN A 61 -20.67 -3.43 -0.58
N GLY A 62 -19.49 -3.60 0.02
CA GLY A 62 -18.61 -4.75 -0.27
C GLY A 62 -17.70 -4.60 -1.48
N VAL A 63 -17.78 -3.49 -2.19
CA VAL A 63 -16.93 -3.26 -3.38
C VAL A 63 -15.49 -3.02 -2.92
N VAL A 64 -14.55 -3.79 -3.48
CA VAL A 64 -13.11 -3.62 -3.21
C VAL A 64 -12.61 -2.37 -3.93
N VAL A 65 -11.98 -1.47 -3.17
CA VAL A 65 -11.53 -0.15 -3.68
C VAL A 65 -10.04 0.09 -3.46
N GLY A 66 -9.34 -0.82 -2.81
CA GLY A 66 -7.90 -0.70 -2.61
C GLY A 66 -7.34 -1.94 -1.97
N PHE A 67 -6.03 -2.05 -1.96
CA PHE A 67 -5.35 -3.18 -1.31
C PHE A 67 -3.93 -2.80 -0.92
N ALA A 68 -3.39 -3.57 0.01
CA ALA A 68 -2.00 -3.45 0.44
C ALA A 68 -1.43 -4.83 0.71
N SER A 69 -0.15 -5.01 0.45
CA SER A 69 0.55 -6.24 0.79
C SER A 69 1.83 -5.92 1.55
N THR A 70 2.19 -6.80 2.48
CA THR A 70 3.40 -6.68 3.27
C THR A 70 4.20 -7.98 3.20
N ARG A 71 5.50 -7.88 3.52
CA ARG A 71 6.42 -9.01 3.50
C ARG A 71 7.43 -8.83 4.65
N PRO A 72 7.65 -9.88 5.47
CA PRO A 72 8.71 -9.81 6.47
C PRO A 72 10.08 -9.74 5.77
N THR A 73 10.93 -8.82 6.21
CA THR A 73 12.27 -8.64 5.62
C THR A 73 13.38 -8.87 6.64
N ALA A 74 13.11 -8.55 7.90
CA ALA A 74 14.03 -8.76 8.99
C ALA A 74 13.22 -8.98 10.25
N ARG A 75 13.87 -9.37 11.34
CA ARG A 75 13.18 -9.58 12.61
C ARG A 75 12.53 -8.28 13.07
N GLY A 76 11.22 -8.32 13.24
CA GLY A 76 10.45 -7.16 13.67
C GLY A 76 10.19 -6.12 12.60
N VAL A 77 10.48 -6.41 11.32
CA VAL A 77 10.33 -5.46 10.22
C VAL A 77 9.46 -6.06 9.11
N LEU A 78 8.46 -5.29 8.68
CA LEU A 78 7.68 -5.59 7.48
C LEU A 78 8.01 -4.58 6.41
N GLU A 79 8.09 -5.06 5.16
CA GLU A 79 8.14 -4.18 4.00
C GLU A 79 6.72 -4.05 3.44
N LEU A 80 6.27 -2.83 3.21
CA LEU A 80 5.03 -2.56 2.49
C LEU A 80 5.35 -2.61 0.99
N ASP A 81 5.00 -3.71 0.35
CA ASP A 81 5.32 -3.94 -1.06
C ASP A 81 4.32 -3.29 -2.00
N ASP A 82 3.04 -3.30 -1.64
CA ASP A 82 1.96 -2.76 -2.46
C ASP A 82 1.01 -1.94 -1.60
N LEU A 83 0.59 -0.80 -2.14
CA LEU A 83 -0.48 0.03 -1.59
C LEU A 83 -1.11 0.76 -2.76
N PHE A 84 -2.29 0.32 -3.16
CA PHE A 84 -2.98 0.86 -4.32
C PHE A 84 -4.44 1.11 -4.01
N VAL A 85 -4.96 2.24 -4.47
CA VAL A 85 -6.35 2.64 -4.31
C VAL A 85 -6.92 2.91 -5.70
N ASP A 86 -8.13 2.41 -5.94
CA ASP A 86 -8.84 2.70 -7.19
C ASP A 86 -8.91 4.22 -7.36
N PRO A 87 -8.52 4.77 -8.54
CA PRO A 87 -8.58 6.21 -8.76
C PRO A 87 -9.93 6.84 -8.45
N ASP A 88 -11.03 6.10 -8.65
CA ASP A 88 -12.38 6.60 -8.35
C ASP A 88 -12.67 6.67 -6.84
N ALA A 89 -11.85 6.03 -6.03
CA ALA A 89 -12.01 6.02 -4.56
C ALA A 89 -10.95 6.84 -3.84
N MET A 90 -10.17 7.63 -4.55
CA MET A 90 -9.12 8.46 -3.95
C MET A 90 -9.70 9.54 -3.04
N ARG A 91 -8.91 9.97 -2.06
CA ARG A 91 -9.25 11.05 -1.11
C ARG A 91 -10.40 10.72 -0.17
N ARG A 92 -10.68 9.43 0.03
CA ARG A 92 -11.72 8.96 0.97
C ARG A 92 -11.14 8.21 2.16
N GLY A 93 -9.82 8.31 2.36
CA GLY A 93 -9.14 7.69 3.50
C GLY A 93 -8.87 6.20 3.34
N VAL A 94 -8.98 5.65 2.13
CA VAL A 94 -8.80 4.21 1.89
C VAL A 94 -7.38 3.78 2.23
N ALA A 95 -6.37 4.46 1.69
CA ALA A 95 -4.97 4.13 1.94
C ALA A 95 -4.62 4.29 3.42
N ARG A 96 -5.11 5.34 4.05
CA ARG A 96 -4.89 5.58 5.49
C ARG A 96 -5.46 4.43 6.32
N GLN A 97 -6.65 3.96 5.99
CA GLN A 97 -7.27 2.84 6.72
C GLN A 97 -6.51 1.54 6.53
N LEU A 98 -6.00 1.30 5.34
CA LEU A 98 -5.14 0.13 5.09
C LEU A 98 -3.87 0.17 5.95
N ILE A 99 -3.20 1.32 6.00
CA ILE A 99 -1.99 1.49 6.83
C ILE A 99 -2.32 1.29 8.30
N ARG A 100 -3.43 1.88 8.79
CA ARG A 100 -3.84 1.72 10.19
C ARG A 100 -4.09 0.26 10.55
N HIS A 101 -4.77 -0.46 9.67
CA HIS A 101 -5.06 -1.87 9.89
C HIS A 101 -3.77 -2.69 9.96
N ILE A 102 -2.85 -2.47 9.03
CA ILE A 102 -1.56 -3.15 9.00
C ILE A 102 -0.75 -2.84 10.26
N ALA A 103 -0.70 -1.57 10.67
CA ALA A 103 0.03 -1.19 11.88
C ALA A 103 -0.57 -1.82 13.15
N THR A 104 -1.89 -1.92 13.20
CA THR A 104 -2.59 -2.56 14.32
C THR A 104 -2.25 -4.05 14.40
N GLU A 105 -2.29 -4.74 13.27
CA GLU A 105 -1.89 -6.16 13.21
C GLU A 105 -0.41 -6.33 13.57
N ALA A 106 0.44 -5.47 13.03
CA ALA A 106 1.87 -5.52 13.27
C ALA A 106 2.20 -5.42 14.76
N ALA A 107 1.48 -4.57 15.48
CA ALA A 107 1.67 -4.42 16.93
C ALA A 107 1.41 -5.71 17.69
N THR A 108 0.54 -6.58 17.19
CA THR A 108 0.23 -7.86 17.83
C THR A 108 1.21 -8.96 17.43
N GLU A 109 2.05 -8.73 16.44
CA GLU A 109 2.98 -9.71 15.87
C GLU A 109 4.44 -9.41 16.23
N ASP A 110 4.70 -8.57 17.22
CA ASP A 110 6.04 -8.13 17.61
C ASP A 110 6.81 -7.42 16.49
N VAL A 111 6.09 -6.84 15.55
CA VAL A 111 6.68 -6.00 14.52
C VAL A 111 6.86 -4.59 15.08
N VAL A 112 8.06 -4.04 14.94
CA VAL A 112 8.38 -2.71 15.46
C VAL A 112 8.42 -1.64 14.39
N ARG A 113 8.58 -2.03 13.13
CA ARG A 113 8.75 -1.07 12.04
C ARG A 113 8.14 -1.59 10.74
N ILE A 114 7.56 -0.67 9.98
CA ILE A 114 7.09 -0.92 8.61
C ILE A 114 7.91 -0.04 7.69
N ASP A 115 8.59 -0.65 6.73
CA ASP A 115 9.40 0.05 5.72
C ASP A 115 8.61 0.15 4.42
N VAL A 116 8.88 1.19 3.63
CA VAL A 116 8.33 1.35 2.30
C VAL A 116 9.36 2.03 1.41
N ILE A 117 9.33 1.70 0.12
CA ILE A 117 10.04 2.48 -0.91
C ILE A 117 8.98 3.31 -1.61
N ALA A 118 8.95 4.60 -1.30
CA ALA A 118 7.92 5.52 -1.77
C ALA A 118 8.39 6.24 -3.04
N ASN A 119 7.55 6.24 -4.06
CA ASN A 119 7.81 7.07 -5.24
C ASN A 119 7.58 8.54 -4.88
N THR A 120 8.03 9.46 -5.74
CA THR A 120 7.97 10.89 -5.45
C THR A 120 6.55 11.42 -5.29
N HIS A 121 5.57 10.76 -5.91
CA HIS A 121 4.17 11.18 -5.84
C HIS A 121 3.51 10.85 -4.50
N ALA A 122 4.03 9.85 -3.81
CA ALA A 122 3.44 9.34 -2.58
C ALA A 122 4.09 9.88 -1.31
N LEU A 123 5.19 10.64 -1.43
CA LEU A 123 5.94 11.14 -0.26
C LEU A 123 5.06 11.87 0.73
N GLY A 124 4.26 12.82 0.26
CA GLY A 124 3.38 13.60 1.12
C GLY A 124 2.36 12.76 1.85
N PHE A 125 1.82 11.74 1.18
CA PHE A 125 0.88 10.81 1.83
C PHE A 125 1.56 10.04 2.96
N TYR A 126 2.73 9.45 2.68
CA TYR A 126 3.42 8.66 3.72
C TYR A 126 3.84 9.53 4.90
N GLU A 127 4.32 10.74 4.66
CA GLU A 127 4.64 11.66 5.74
C GLU A 127 3.40 11.99 6.58
N ALA A 128 2.26 12.22 5.91
CA ALA A 128 1.02 12.57 6.59
C ALA A 128 0.51 11.45 7.50
N VAL A 129 0.81 10.19 7.18
CA VAL A 129 0.39 9.06 8.03
C VAL A 129 1.48 8.61 9.01
N GLY A 130 2.60 9.35 9.09
CA GLY A 130 3.59 9.16 10.14
C GLY A 130 4.91 8.52 9.72
N PHE A 131 5.09 8.23 8.44
CA PHE A 131 6.37 7.69 7.96
C PHE A 131 7.44 8.77 7.96
N VAL A 132 8.67 8.37 8.23
CA VAL A 132 9.83 9.24 8.28
C VAL A 132 10.78 8.86 7.15
N ALA A 133 11.33 9.87 6.47
CA ALA A 133 12.23 9.66 5.35
C ALA A 133 13.56 9.10 5.80
N GLY A 134 14.07 8.13 5.05
CA GLY A 134 15.40 7.58 5.19
C GLY A 134 16.24 7.89 3.95
N ALA A 135 16.98 6.91 3.44
CA ALA A 135 17.87 7.10 2.30
C ALA A 135 17.10 7.14 0.98
N PRO A 136 17.53 7.95 0.00
CA PRO A 136 17.00 7.86 -1.36
C PRO A 136 17.42 6.54 -2.01
N VAL A 137 16.60 6.05 -2.94
CA VAL A 137 16.81 4.79 -3.65
C VAL A 137 16.56 5.02 -5.13
N ASP A 138 17.43 4.49 -5.98
CA ASP A 138 17.20 4.50 -7.43
C ASP A 138 16.42 3.25 -7.82
N THR A 139 15.35 3.43 -8.59
CA THR A 139 14.54 2.33 -9.12
C THR A 139 14.51 2.40 -10.64
N GLU A 140 14.05 1.35 -11.29
CA GLU A 140 13.95 1.33 -12.76
C GLU A 140 12.99 2.40 -13.31
N PHE A 141 12.10 2.94 -12.48
CA PHE A 141 11.17 3.99 -12.87
C PHE A 141 11.54 5.37 -12.32
N GLY A 142 12.77 5.52 -11.84
CA GLY A 142 13.27 6.80 -11.33
C GLY A 142 13.63 6.74 -9.86
N ARG A 143 13.83 7.93 -9.29
CA ARG A 143 14.28 8.04 -7.91
C ARG A 143 13.10 7.87 -6.96
N ALA A 144 13.34 7.10 -5.90
CA ALA A 144 12.38 6.86 -4.84
C ALA A 144 13.01 7.17 -3.50
N GLN A 145 12.21 7.13 -2.45
CA GLN A 145 12.64 7.44 -1.10
C GLN A 145 12.30 6.28 -0.18
N ARG A 146 13.28 5.75 0.53
CA ARG A 146 13.01 4.79 1.59
C ARG A 146 12.40 5.53 2.76
N MET A 147 11.33 4.99 3.31
CA MET A 147 10.65 5.56 4.48
C MET A 147 10.32 4.46 5.47
N HIS A 148 10.11 4.83 6.72
CA HIS A 148 9.71 3.86 7.74
C HIS A 148 8.68 4.46 8.69
N LEU A 149 7.83 3.57 9.20
CA LEU A 149 6.85 3.88 10.24
C LEU A 149 7.19 3.07 11.48
N ASP A 150 7.40 3.76 12.58
CA ASP A 150 7.57 3.11 13.88
C ASP A 150 6.17 2.71 14.38
N VAL A 151 5.95 1.41 14.53
CA VAL A 151 4.62 0.86 14.87
C VAL A 151 4.14 1.40 16.21
N ALA A 152 5.02 1.52 17.19
CA ALA A 152 4.64 2.01 18.51
C ALA A 152 4.17 3.46 18.49
N SER A 153 4.76 4.32 17.62
CA SER A 153 4.41 5.74 17.56
C SER A 153 3.22 6.01 16.65
N ALA A 154 2.84 5.08 15.78
CA ALA A 154 1.75 5.27 14.83
C ALA A 154 0.42 5.64 15.51
N TRP A 155 0.17 5.06 16.68
CA TRP A 155 -1.07 5.31 17.43
C TRP A 155 -1.02 6.58 18.28
N ARG A 156 0.15 7.01 18.67
CA ARG A 156 0.29 8.18 19.55
C ARG A 156 0.07 9.47 18.79
N THR A 157 0.47 9.49 17.51
CA THR A 157 0.36 10.68 16.68
C THR A 157 -0.99 10.81 16.00
N HIS A 158 -1.72 9.69 15.83
CA HIS A 158 -2.99 9.66 15.12
C HIS A 158 -3.99 8.78 15.87
N PRO A 159 -4.43 9.19 17.07
CA PRO A 159 -5.24 8.33 17.92
C PRO A 159 -6.63 8.02 17.37
N ARG A 160 -7.09 8.65 16.33
CA ARG A 160 -8.37 8.32 15.67
C ARG A 160 -8.48 8.91 14.29
#